data_d636376b5031e70dad6abd4220cf6138
#
_entry.id   d636376b5031e70dad6abd4220cf6138
#
_cell.length_a   1.000
_cell.length_b   1.000
_cell.length_c   1.000
_cell.angle_alpha   90.00
_cell.angle_beta   90.00
_cell.angle_gamma   90.00
#
_symmetry.space_group_name_H-M   'P 1'
#
loop_
_entity.id
_entity.type
_entity.pdbx_description
1 polymer ?
#
loop_
_entity_poly.entity_id
_entity_poly.type
_entity_poly.pdbx_seq_one_letter_code
_entity_poly.pdbx_strand_id
1 'polypeptide(L)'
;MKTLFSVLLFFSVLSVFSQNASQYDNILLTTAHDYRKAEPQVILAADYVYSTPIDKDNIHRKNAISFIMKWMSGTSDYSFIPDRTVSRVTNNENELIGVYYACLAKYALNKGKAADREDVKINSYILLANYCENPDNGYKIKGEIKKLIEARHQNKIKEYLDSKK
;
A
#
# COMPACT_ATOMS: atom_id res chain seq x y z
N MET A 1 -60.89 -20.27 35.11
CA MET A 1 -60.31 -20.39 33.76
C MET A 1 -59.42 -19.20 33.58
N LYS A 2 -58.11 -19.41 33.68
CA LYS A 2 -57.09 -18.36 33.51
C LYS A 2 -56.47 -18.50 32.11
N THR A 3 -56.76 -17.56 31.24
CA THR A 3 -56.19 -17.48 29.89
C THR A 3 -54.80 -16.81 29.97
N LEU A 4 -53.76 -17.59 29.73
CA LEU A 4 -52.37 -17.07 29.56
C LEU A 4 -52.26 -16.43 28.17
N PHE A 5 -52.01 -15.12 28.13
CA PHE A 5 -51.69 -14.40 26.92
C PHE A 5 -50.18 -14.47 26.72
N SER A 6 -49.74 -15.33 25.77
CA SER A 6 -48.32 -15.46 25.40
C SER A 6 -47.99 -14.36 24.39
N VAL A 7 -47.25 -13.34 24.84
CA VAL A 7 -46.70 -12.29 23.96
C VAL A 7 -45.43 -12.82 23.35
N LEU A 8 -45.50 -13.20 22.06
CA LEU A 8 -44.32 -13.57 21.24
C LEU A 8 -43.60 -12.28 20.84
N LEU A 9 -42.52 -11.98 21.52
CA LEU A 9 -41.62 -10.85 21.13
C LEU A 9 -40.82 -11.29 19.91
N PHE A 10 -41.21 -10.78 18.73
CA PHE A 10 -40.46 -10.94 17.49
C PHE A 10 -39.24 -9.99 17.56
N PHE A 11 -38.09 -10.53 17.93
CA PHE A 11 -36.81 -9.81 17.77
C PHE A 11 -36.44 -9.82 16.28
N SER A 12 -36.83 -8.78 15.55
CA SER A 12 -36.30 -8.50 14.23
C SER A 12 -34.82 -8.11 14.36
N VAL A 13 -33.94 -9.05 14.07
CA VAL A 13 -32.51 -8.79 13.87
C VAL A 13 -32.41 -7.96 12.59
N LEU A 14 -32.32 -6.63 12.75
CA LEU A 14 -31.90 -5.72 11.69
C LEU A 14 -30.42 -6.02 11.44
N SER A 15 -30.16 -6.86 10.45
CA SER A 15 -28.80 -6.98 9.89
C SER A 15 -28.45 -5.63 9.30
N VAL A 16 -27.68 -4.85 10.06
CA VAL A 16 -27.05 -3.64 9.55
C VAL A 16 -26.03 -4.12 8.51
N PHE A 17 -26.39 -4.06 7.24
CA PHE A 17 -25.45 -4.10 6.15
C PHE A 17 -24.58 -2.85 6.31
N SER A 18 -23.50 -2.97 7.07
CA SER A 18 -22.41 -2.01 7.03
C SER A 18 -21.92 -2.03 5.58
N GLN A 19 -22.32 -1.04 4.80
CA GLN A 19 -21.67 -0.76 3.53
C GLN A 19 -20.19 -0.61 3.88
N ASN A 20 -19.32 -1.39 3.24
CA ASN A 20 -17.87 -1.37 3.41
C ASN A 20 -17.31 -0.06 2.83
N ALA A 21 -17.74 1.07 3.40
CA ALA A 21 -17.14 2.35 3.10
C ALA A 21 -15.67 2.27 3.50
N SER A 22 -14.78 2.59 2.56
CA SER A 22 -13.36 2.67 2.87
C SER A 22 -13.14 3.77 3.90
N GLN A 23 -12.29 3.52 4.89
CA GLN A 23 -11.88 4.55 5.86
C GLN A 23 -11.25 5.80 5.18
N TYR A 24 -10.91 5.71 3.90
CA TYR A 24 -10.31 6.79 3.10
C TYR A 24 -11.33 7.58 2.28
N ASP A 25 -12.59 7.14 2.20
CA ASP A 25 -13.60 7.77 1.31
C ASP A 25 -13.94 9.21 1.71
N ASN A 26 -13.81 9.54 2.99
CA ASN A 26 -14.06 10.88 3.52
C ASN A 26 -12.82 11.79 3.47
N ILE A 27 -11.67 11.33 2.97
CA ILE A 27 -10.46 12.13 2.86
C ILE A 27 -10.52 12.90 1.54
N LEU A 28 -10.68 14.23 1.64
CA LEU A 28 -10.65 15.09 0.47
C LEU A 28 -9.23 15.18 -0.10
N LEU A 29 -9.12 15.07 -1.42
CA LEU A 29 -7.88 15.23 -2.19
C LEU A 29 -8.21 16.10 -3.43
N THR A 30 -8.45 17.41 -3.20
CA THR A 30 -8.86 18.34 -4.25
C THR A 30 -7.94 19.54 -4.37
N THR A 31 -7.40 20.01 -3.26
CA THR A 31 -6.49 21.16 -3.20
C THR A 31 -5.12 20.74 -2.67
N ALA A 32 -4.07 21.53 -2.96
CA ALA A 32 -2.74 21.28 -2.40
C ALA A 32 -2.73 21.20 -0.85
N HIS A 33 -3.64 21.93 -0.20
CA HIS A 33 -3.83 21.87 1.26
C HIS A 33 -4.37 20.50 1.69
N ASP A 34 -5.35 19.94 0.97
CA ASP A 34 -5.94 18.65 1.27
C ASP A 34 -4.89 17.53 1.15
N TYR A 35 -4.07 17.58 0.09
CA TYR A 35 -2.98 16.61 -0.09
C TYR A 35 -1.99 16.66 1.06
N ARG A 36 -1.58 17.85 1.54
CA ARG A 36 -0.71 17.98 2.72
C ARG A 36 -1.36 17.46 3.99
N LYS A 37 -2.62 17.79 4.20
CA LYS A 37 -3.39 17.32 5.37
C LYS A 37 -3.55 15.80 5.39
N ALA A 38 -3.55 15.16 4.22
CA ALA A 38 -3.68 13.71 4.09
C ALA A 38 -2.36 12.95 4.31
N GLU A 39 -1.19 13.59 4.33
CA GLU A 39 0.12 12.93 4.46
C GLU A 39 0.20 11.94 5.65
N PRO A 40 -0.26 12.27 6.88
CA PRO A 40 -0.25 11.31 7.98
C PRO A 40 -1.08 10.05 7.70
N GLN A 41 -2.22 10.21 7.00
CA GLN A 41 -3.08 9.09 6.65
C GLN A 41 -2.45 8.22 5.55
N VAL A 42 -1.69 8.84 4.64
CA VAL A 42 -0.92 8.11 3.61
C VAL A 42 0.17 7.27 4.26
N ILE A 43 0.88 7.79 5.27
CA ILE A 43 1.87 7.03 6.04
C ILE A 43 1.21 5.83 6.72
N LEU A 44 0.07 6.03 7.41
CA LEU A 44 -0.66 4.94 8.07
C LEU A 44 -1.14 3.88 7.06
N ALA A 45 -1.64 4.31 5.91
CA ALA A 45 -2.04 3.39 4.84
C ALA A 45 -0.84 2.59 4.30
N ALA A 46 0.30 3.25 4.10
CA ALA A 46 1.53 2.60 3.63
C ALA A 46 2.10 1.63 4.68
N ASP A 47 2.05 1.98 5.95
CA ASP A 47 2.44 1.10 7.06
C ASP A 47 1.54 -0.14 7.11
N TYR A 48 0.23 0.03 6.95
CA TYR A 48 -0.70 -1.09 6.90
C TYR A 48 -0.39 -2.03 5.73
N VAL A 49 -0.18 -1.52 4.52
CA VAL A 49 0.18 -2.33 3.35
C VAL A 49 1.51 -3.07 3.58
N TYR A 50 2.49 -2.40 4.18
CA TYR A 50 3.82 -2.95 4.44
C TYR A 50 3.86 -3.99 5.57
N SER A 51 2.97 -3.89 6.55
CA SER A 51 2.92 -4.78 7.72
C SER A 51 1.94 -5.94 7.58
N THR A 52 1.21 -6.02 6.47
CA THR A 52 0.22 -7.09 6.23
C THR A 52 0.66 -8.01 5.11
N PRO A 53 0.35 -9.32 5.21
CA PRO A 53 0.64 -10.29 4.15
C PRO A 53 -0.04 -9.94 2.83
N ILE A 54 0.50 -10.48 1.72
CA ILE A 54 -0.17 -10.43 0.44
C ILE A 54 -1.47 -11.23 0.53
N ASP A 55 -2.56 -10.51 0.37
CA ASP A 55 -3.90 -11.10 0.30
C ASP A 55 -4.72 -10.31 -0.74
N LYS A 56 -4.93 -10.93 -1.89
CA LYS A 56 -5.67 -10.32 -3.01
C LYS A 56 -7.16 -10.14 -2.72
N ASP A 57 -7.70 -10.78 -1.69
CA ASP A 57 -9.12 -10.69 -1.33
C ASP A 57 -9.34 -9.69 -0.18
N ASN A 58 -8.27 -9.18 0.43
CA ASN A 58 -8.33 -8.18 1.48
C ASN A 58 -8.72 -6.80 0.93
N ILE A 59 -9.99 -6.44 1.10
CA ILE A 59 -10.53 -5.16 0.61
C ILE A 59 -9.88 -3.94 1.30
N HIS A 60 -9.51 -4.04 2.58
CA HIS A 60 -8.87 -2.94 3.29
C HIS A 60 -7.49 -2.65 2.71
N ARG A 61 -6.75 -3.70 2.34
CA ARG A 61 -5.45 -3.57 1.68
C ARG A 61 -5.58 -2.91 0.30
N LYS A 62 -6.56 -3.34 -0.52
CA LYS A 62 -6.85 -2.72 -1.81
C LYS A 62 -7.20 -1.24 -1.68
N ASN A 63 -8.05 -0.90 -0.71
CA ASN A 63 -8.45 0.48 -0.45
C ASN A 63 -7.24 1.34 -0.01
N ALA A 64 -6.37 0.81 0.84
CA ALA A 64 -5.14 1.50 1.25
C ALA A 64 -4.22 1.78 0.05
N ILE A 65 -3.98 0.78 -0.80
CA ILE A 65 -3.17 0.93 -2.02
C ILE A 65 -3.79 1.97 -2.96
N SER A 66 -5.11 1.89 -3.19
CA SER A 66 -5.84 2.84 -4.03
C SER A 66 -5.73 4.28 -3.51
N PHE A 67 -5.88 4.48 -2.20
CA PHE A 67 -5.74 5.78 -1.56
C PHE A 67 -4.32 6.35 -1.72
N ILE A 68 -3.29 5.53 -1.47
CA ILE A 68 -1.88 5.91 -1.67
C ILE A 68 -1.65 6.37 -3.11
N MET A 69 -2.09 5.58 -4.10
CA MET A 69 -1.90 5.89 -5.52
C MET A 69 -2.64 7.18 -5.92
N LYS A 70 -3.86 7.38 -5.42
CA LYS A 70 -4.63 8.62 -5.65
C LYS A 70 -3.90 9.84 -5.07
N TRP A 71 -3.38 9.73 -3.86
CA TRP A 71 -2.59 10.81 -3.25
C TRP A 71 -1.31 11.08 -4.04
N MET A 72 -0.55 10.06 -4.43
CA MET A 72 0.67 10.21 -5.23
C MET A 72 0.43 10.89 -6.58
N SER A 73 -0.71 10.66 -7.19
CA SER A 73 -1.04 11.22 -8.52
C SER A 73 -1.40 12.70 -8.50
N GLY A 74 -1.79 13.25 -7.34
CA GLY A 74 -2.29 14.62 -7.24
C GLY A 74 -1.49 15.54 -6.31
N THR A 75 -0.56 15.00 -5.51
CA THR A 75 0.27 15.85 -4.65
C THR A 75 1.21 16.73 -5.49
N SER A 76 1.30 18.01 -5.13
CA SER A 76 2.23 18.96 -5.76
C SER A 76 3.59 19.03 -5.03
N ASP A 77 3.66 18.53 -3.81
CA ASP A 77 4.84 18.65 -2.95
C ASP A 77 5.87 17.54 -3.18
N TYR A 78 5.45 16.45 -3.81
CA TYR A 78 6.28 15.30 -4.14
C TYR A 78 6.12 14.96 -5.63
N SER A 79 7.19 14.52 -6.27
CA SER A 79 7.15 14.12 -7.68
C SER A 79 7.43 12.63 -7.81
N PHE A 80 6.39 11.89 -8.15
CA PHE A 80 6.45 10.46 -8.41
C PHE A 80 6.41 10.21 -9.93
N ILE A 81 7.57 9.89 -10.51
CA ILE A 81 7.65 9.58 -11.93
C ILE A 81 7.32 8.10 -12.13
N PRO A 82 6.42 7.75 -13.06
CA PRO A 82 6.16 6.35 -13.40
C PRO A 82 7.47 5.62 -13.75
N ASP A 83 7.79 4.59 -12.97
CA ASP A 83 9.00 3.80 -13.19
C ASP A 83 8.63 2.48 -13.88
N ARG A 84 8.99 2.38 -15.17
CA ARG A 84 8.78 1.13 -15.94
C ARG A 84 9.55 -0.05 -15.36
N THR A 85 10.59 0.21 -14.58
CA THR A 85 11.37 -0.82 -13.91
C THR A 85 10.52 -1.60 -12.90
N VAL A 86 9.53 -0.95 -12.25
CA VAL A 86 8.68 -1.64 -11.27
C VAL A 86 7.94 -2.82 -11.90
N SER A 87 7.35 -2.63 -13.07
CA SER A 87 6.63 -3.72 -13.78
C SER A 87 7.53 -4.90 -14.10
N ARG A 88 8.78 -4.64 -14.50
CA ARG A 88 9.77 -5.69 -14.77
C ARG A 88 10.20 -6.41 -13.50
N VAL A 89 10.54 -5.66 -12.45
CA VAL A 89 10.99 -6.22 -11.17
C VAL A 89 9.90 -7.03 -10.48
N THR A 90 8.66 -6.54 -10.51
CA THR A 90 7.51 -7.24 -9.89
C THR A 90 6.87 -8.28 -10.81
N ASN A 91 7.39 -8.46 -12.03
CA ASN A 91 6.80 -9.35 -13.04
C ASN A 91 5.32 -9.05 -13.32
N ASN A 92 4.94 -7.76 -13.28
CA ASN A 92 3.58 -7.25 -13.40
C ASN A 92 2.59 -7.80 -12.34
N GLU A 93 3.07 -8.30 -11.21
CA GLU A 93 2.22 -8.72 -10.10
C GLU A 93 1.64 -7.49 -9.39
N ASN A 94 0.34 -7.23 -9.56
CA ASN A 94 -0.34 -6.03 -9.03
C ASN A 94 -0.16 -5.84 -7.52
N GLU A 95 -0.16 -6.93 -6.76
CA GLU A 95 0.04 -6.88 -5.31
C GLU A 95 1.44 -6.34 -4.96
N LEU A 96 2.48 -6.79 -5.66
CA LEU A 96 3.84 -6.28 -5.45
C LEU A 96 4.01 -4.84 -5.93
N ILE A 97 3.34 -4.47 -7.03
CA ILE A 97 3.31 -3.07 -7.49
C ILE A 97 2.69 -2.19 -6.40
N GLY A 98 1.60 -2.64 -5.77
CA GLY A 98 0.97 -1.94 -4.65
C GLY A 98 1.90 -1.79 -3.44
N VAL A 99 2.64 -2.85 -3.08
CA VAL A 99 3.67 -2.81 -2.02
C VAL A 99 4.76 -1.80 -2.37
N TYR A 100 5.25 -1.81 -3.61
CA TYR A 100 6.27 -0.86 -4.06
C TYR A 100 5.80 0.59 -3.91
N TYR A 101 4.56 0.92 -4.34
CA TYR A 101 4.03 2.28 -4.19
C TYR A 101 3.81 2.67 -2.72
N ALA A 102 3.43 1.74 -1.86
CA ALA A 102 3.37 1.98 -0.42
C ALA A 102 4.77 2.30 0.15
N CYS A 103 5.80 1.52 -0.23
CA CYS A 103 7.19 1.78 0.15
C CYS A 103 7.67 3.14 -0.35
N LEU A 104 7.34 3.49 -1.60
CA LEU A 104 7.73 4.74 -2.25
C LEU A 104 7.12 5.95 -1.53
N ALA A 105 5.81 5.93 -1.27
CA ALA A 105 5.12 7.00 -0.55
C ALA A 105 5.65 7.15 0.88
N LYS A 106 5.78 6.03 1.60
CA LYS A 106 6.30 6.01 2.98
C LYS A 106 7.71 6.61 3.07
N TYR A 107 8.62 6.15 2.20
CA TYR A 107 10.00 6.61 2.23
C TYR A 107 10.10 8.11 1.87
N ALA A 108 9.39 8.54 0.82
CA ALA A 108 9.37 9.93 0.40
C ALA A 108 8.83 10.85 1.51
N LEU A 109 7.72 10.50 2.14
CA LEU A 109 7.13 11.28 3.23
C LEU A 109 8.05 11.38 4.45
N ASN A 110 8.70 10.28 4.83
CA ASN A 110 9.63 10.25 5.96
C ASN A 110 10.90 11.07 5.71
N LYS A 111 11.37 11.15 4.46
CA LYS A 111 12.55 11.95 4.07
C LYS A 111 12.21 13.43 3.85
N GLY A 112 10.97 13.72 3.52
CA GLY A 112 10.48 15.06 3.25
C GLY A 112 10.70 15.51 1.79
N LYS A 113 10.20 16.70 1.48
CA LYS A 113 10.08 17.24 0.10
C LYS A 113 11.41 17.43 -0.62
N ALA A 114 12.51 17.62 0.11
CA ALA A 114 13.84 17.83 -0.46
C ALA A 114 14.60 16.52 -0.71
N ALA A 115 13.96 15.36 -0.52
CA ALA A 115 14.61 14.08 -0.72
C ALA A 115 15.07 13.89 -2.17
N ASP A 116 16.27 13.35 -2.33
CA ASP A 116 16.79 12.96 -3.64
C ASP A 116 15.94 11.83 -4.24
N ARG A 117 15.54 11.97 -5.50
CA ARG A 117 14.63 11.02 -6.17
C ARG A 117 15.25 9.65 -6.36
N GLU A 118 16.55 9.59 -6.62
CA GLU A 118 17.26 8.32 -6.80
C GLU A 118 17.39 7.61 -5.46
N ASP A 119 17.66 8.34 -4.38
CA ASP A 119 17.67 7.81 -3.01
C ASP A 119 16.29 7.24 -2.63
N VAL A 120 15.22 7.99 -2.90
CA VAL A 120 13.84 7.52 -2.66
C VAL A 120 13.56 6.25 -3.45
N LYS A 121 13.92 6.21 -4.73
CA LYS A 121 13.74 5.05 -5.59
C LYS A 121 14.48 3.83 -5.07
N ILE A 122 15.79 3.94 -4.84
CA ILE A 122 16.63 2.83 -4.39
C ILE A 122 16.11 2.26 -3.07
N ASN A 123 15.80 3.12 -2.10
CA ASN A 123 15.33 2.68 -0.80
C ASN A 123 13.91 2.07 -0.84
N SER A 124 13.07 2.50 -1.79
CA SER A 124 11.76 1.85 -2.01
C SER A 124 11.92 0.41 -2.51
N TYR A 125 12.89 0.13 -3.38
CA TYR A 125 13.21 -1.24 -3.79
C TYR A 125 13.86 -2.06 -2.67
N ILE A 126 14.67 -1.45 -1.81
CA ILE A 126 15.20 -2.10 -0.60
C ILE A 126 14.03 -2.52 0.32
N LEU A 127 13.07 -1.64 0.55
CA LEU A 127 11.88 -1.96 1.35
C LEU A 127 11.03 -3.05 0.69
N LEU A 128 10.84 -3.01 -0.63
CA LEU A 128 10.15 -4.08 -1.37
C LEU A 128 10.85 -5.43 -1.21
N ALA A 129 12.19 -5.46 -1.32
CA ALA A 129 12.98 -6.67 -1.11
C ALA A 129 12.81 -7.22 0.31
N ASN A 130 12.88 -6.35 1.33
CA ASN A 130 12.67 -6.71 2.73
C ASN A 130 11.26 -7.29 2.96
N TYR A 131 10.25 -6.67 2.37
CA TYR A 131 8.88 -7.16 2.43
C TYR A 131 8.75 -8.58 1.85
N CYS A 132 9.30 -8.80 0.65
CA CYS A 132 9.22 -10.09 -0.03
C CYS A 132 10.04 -11.20 0.65
N GLU A 133 11.12 -10.83 1.34
CA GLU A 133 11.96 -11.79 2.07
C GLU A 133 11.39 -12.20 3.43
N ASN A 134 10.51 -11.38 4.01
CA ASN A 134 9.82 -11.74 5.25
C ASN A 134 8.81 -12.87 4.98
N PRO A 135 8.98 -14.07 5.59
CA PRO A 135 8.09 -15.21 5.37
C PRO A 135 6.65 -14.94 5.82
N ASP A 136 6.46 -14.06 6.81
CA ASP A 136 5.14 -13.71 7.34
C ASP A 136 4.26 -12.98 6.31
N ASN A 137 4.89 -12.39 5.28
CA ASN A 137 4.18 -11.71 4.20
C ASN A 137 3.64 -12.64 3.10
N GLY A 138 3.93 -13.95 3.20
CA GLY A 138 3.35 -14.98 2.35
C GLY A 138 3.80 -14.93 0.88
N TYR A 139 4.83 -14.16 0.53
CA TYR A 139 5.33 -14.09 -0.85
C TYR A 139 6.28 -15.26 -1.15
N LYS A 140 5.98 -15.98 -2.24
CA LYS A 140 6.89 -17.02 -2.73
C LYS A 140 7.99 -16.39 -3.59
N ILE A 141 9.19 -16.27 -3.04
CA ILE A 141 10.35 -15.65 -3.71
C ILE A 141 10.66 -16.38 -5.03
N LYS A 142 10.61 -15.66 -6.16
CA LYS A 142 10.88 -16.16 -7.51
C LYS A 142 11.34 -15.05 -8.45
N GLY A 143 11.88 -15.42 -9.62
CA GLY A 143 12.12 -14.52 -10.73
C GLY A 143 12.98 -13.30 -10.38
N GLU A 144 12.53 -12.12 -10.77
CA GLU A 144 13.26 -10.87 -10.56
C GLU A 144 13.31 -10.43 -9.10
N ILE A 145 12.32 -10.78 -8.29
CA ILE A 145 12.34 -10.50 -6.83
C ILE A 145 13.52 -11.24 -6.16
N LYS A 146 13.81 -12.48 -6.57
CA LYS A 146 14.99 -13.19 -6.04
C LYS A 146 16.28 -12.42 -6.35
N LYS A 147 16.43 -11.94 -7.59
CA LYS A 147 17.60 -11.15 -8.00
C LYS A 147 17.68 -9.79 -7.27
N LEU A 148 16.52 -9.15 -7.03
CA LEU A 148 16.46 -7.91 -6.25
C LEU A 148 16.95 -8.14 -4.81
N ILE A 149 16.52 -9.23 -4.16
CA ILE A 149 16.95 -9.60 -2.81
C ILE A 149 18.46 -9.90 -2.80
N GLU A 150 18.97 -10.63 -3.77
CA GLU A 150 20.42 -10.92 -3.94
C GLU A 150 21.22 -9.62 -4.11
N ALA A 151 20.74 -8.70 -4.97
CA ALA A 151 21.36 -7.38 -5.18
C ALA A 151 21.38 -6.54 -3.89
N ARG A 152 20.31 -6.60 -3.09
CA ARG A 152 20.25 -5.91 -1.80
C ARG A 152 21.28 -6.49 -0.82
N HIS A 153 21.42 -7.81 -0.72
CA HIS A 153 22.40 -8.46 0.15
C HIS A 153 23.85 -8.08 -0.23
N GLN A 154 24.06 -7.80 -1.53
CA GLN A 154 25.37 -7.40 -2.06
C GLN A 154 25.59 -5.88 -2.07
N ASN A 155 24.62 -5.06 -1.59
CA ASN A 155 24.61 -3.60 -1.72
C ASN A 155 24.72 -3.09 -3.18
N LYS A 156 24.12 -3.82 -4.14
CA LYS A 156 24.14 -3.56 -5.58
C LYS A 156 22.76 -3.27 -6.17
N ILE A 157 21.86 -2.70 -5.36
CA ILE A 157 20.50 -2.36 -5.84
C ILE A 157 20.56 -1.39 -7.02
N LYS A 158 21.41 -0.39 -6.95
CA LYS A 158 21.52 0.60 -8.04
C LYS A 158 21.93 -0.06 -9.36
N GLU A 159 22.98 -0.86 -9.37
CA GLU A 159 23.46 -1.57 -10.56
C GLU A 159 22.38 -2.54 -11.10
N TYR A 160 21.69 -3.23 -10.21
CA TYR A 160 20.58 -4.09 -10.60
C TYR A 160 19.47 -3.31 -11.29
N LEU A 161 19.04 -2.17 -10.73
CA LEU A 161 17.98 -1.34 -11.30
C LEU A 161 18.40 -0.72 -12.64
N ASP A 162 19.66 -0.30 -12.78
CA ASP A 162 20.21 0.24 -14.03
C ASP A 162 20.19 -0.81 -15.15
N SER A 163 20.37 -2.09 -14.82
CA SER A 163 20.26 -3.21 -15.79
C SER A 163 18.83 -3.47 -16.25
N LYS A 164 17.83 -2.83 -15.65
CA LYS A 164 16.38 -3.00 -15.96
C LYS A 164 15.77 -1.83 -16.73
N LYS A 165 16.53 -0.80 -17.03
CA LYS A 165 16.07 0.38 -17.79
C LYS A 165 15.75 0.12 -19.26
#